data_61f8b53965d19fc9b63fdc11fa8796b3
#
_entry.id   61f8b53965d19fc9b63fdc11fa8796b3
#
_cell.length_a   1.000
_cell.length_b   1.000
_cell.length_c   1.000
_cell.angle_alpha   90.00
_cell.angle_beta   90.00
_cell.angle_gamma   90.00
#
_symmetry.space_group_name_H-M   'P 1'
#
loop_
_entity.id
_entity.type
_entity.pdbx_description
1 polymer ?
#
loop_
_entity_poly.entity_id
_entity_poly.type
_entity_poly.pdbx_seq_one_letter_code
_entity_poly.pdbx_strand_id
1 'polypeptide(L)'
;MNLIVATRRYVFVSLFMGCYLSSGGFSTAEDEAIEITEINRKDDVDFEKEILPILRRNCLACHNAAEAESGLIMETPATLRVGGIDCPAIVAGKGSESLLIKLASRAQESYMPPDDNDVGAKSLTPKELGRIKLWIDQGAKGEVLGTRGPVKWQPLPAGVNPIYSVAISADGQYAAAGRANQVFIYHIPSRTEIGRLSDPAIMESGVYDSPGVASMDIVQSI
;
A
#
# COMPACT_ATOMS: atom_id res chain seq x y z
N MET A 1 -60.91 -9.71 74.26
CA MET A 1 -61.46 -9.66 72.86
C MET A 1 -60.37 -10.18 71.98
N ASN A 2 -60.28 -11.56 71.88
CA ASN A 2 -59.16 -12.20 71.21
C ASN A 2 -59.58 -12.66 69.81
N LEU A 3 -58.90 -12.24 68.81
CA LEU A 3 -59.13 -12.67 67.43
C LEU A 3 -58.06 -13.70 67.07
N ILE A 4 -58.52 -14.93 66.84
CA ILE A 4 -57.70 -16.07 66.40
C ILE A 4 -57.59 -15.99 64.87
N VAL A 5 -56.38 -15.86 64.36
CA VAL A 5 -56.09 -15.91 62.92
C VAL A 5 -55.57 -17.32 62.61
N ALA A 6 -56.35 -18.06 61.84
CA ALA A 6 -55.98 -19.41 61.39
C ALA A 6 -55.05 -19.33 60.19
N THR A 7 -53.84 -19.86 60.32
CA THR A 7 -52.85 -20.03 59.26
C THR A 7 -53.11 -21.29 58.44
N ARG A 8 -53.54 -21.13 57.20
CA ARG A 8 -53.74 -22.20 56.21
C ARG A 8 -52.42 -22.48 55.48
N ARG A 9 -51.83 -23.63 55.80
CA ARG A 9 -50.64 -24.13 55.09
C ARG A 9 -51.02 -24.64 53.72
N TYR A 10 -50.53 -24.02 52.67
CA TYR A 10 -50.54 -24.54 51.30
C TYR A 10 -49.26 -25.37 51.07
N VAL A 11 -49.42 -26.64 50.78
CA VAL A 11 -48.36 -27.51 50.30
C VAL A 11 -48.23 -27.27 48.81
N PHE A 12 -47.11 -26.62 48.41
CA PHE A 12 -46.74 -26.51 47.01
C PHE A 12 -45.98 -27.79 46.60
N VAL A 13 -46.62 -28.59 45.76
CA VAL A 13 -45.95 -29.66 45.03
C VAL A 13 -45.23 -29.02 43.84
N SER A 14 -43.94 -28.88 43.98
CA SER A 14 -43.08 -28.40 42.86
C SER A 14 -42.83 -29.56 41.89
N LEU A 15 -43.51 -29.46 40.74
CA LEU A 15 -43.23 -30.30 39.57
C LEU A 15 -41.92 -29.78 38.94
N PHE A 16 -40.81 -30.49 39.18
CA PHE A 16 -39.56 -30.23 38.45
C PHE A 16 -39.72 -30.68 37.00
N MET A 17 -40.09 -29.74 36.14
CA MET A 17 -40.01 -29.89 34.67
C MET A 17 -38.57 -29.49 34.27
N GLY A 18 -37.71 -30.47 34.08
CA GLY A 18 -36.33 -30.31 33.67
C GLY A 18 -36.29 -29.71 32.27
N CYS A 19 -36.05 -28.42 32.20
CA CYS A 19 -35.67 -27.76 30.94
C CYS A 19 -34.18 -28.06 30.70
N TYR A 20 -33.91 -29.05 29.84
CA TYR A 20 -32.58 -29.27 29.28
C TYR A 20 -32.25 -28.03 28.41
N LEU A 21 -31.61 -27.05 29.00
CA LEU A 21 -30.92 -25.99 28.28
C LEU A 21 -29.71 -26.63 27.58
N SER A 22 -29.93 -27.03 26.33
CA SER A 22 -28.86 -27.27 25.37
C SER A 22 -28.06 -25.98 25.27
N SER A 23 -26.98 -25.90 25.99
CA SER A 23 -25.94 -24.88 25.81
C SER A 23 -25.30 -25.12 24.44
N GLY A 24 -25.97 -24.67 23.39
CA GLY A 24 -25.33 -24.41 22.13
C GLY A 24 -24.29 -23.34 22.38
N GLY A 25 -23.04 -23.74 22.54
CA GLY A 25 -21.92 -22.84 22.54
C GLY A 25 -21.93 -22.12 21.19
N PHE A 26 -22.39 -20.87 21.17
CA PHE A 26 -22.01 -19.92 20.15
C PHE A 26 -20.51 -19.74 20.35
N SER A 27 -19.70 -20.46 19.59
CA SER A 27 -18.32 -20.12 19.34
C SER A 27 -18.37 -18.86 18.50
N THR A 28 -18.40 -17.70 19.14
CA THR A 28 -17.89 -16.50 18.50
C THR A 28 -16.44 -16.82 18.22
N ALA A 29 -16.06 -16.89 16.96
CA ALA A 29 -14.67 -16.80 16.59
C ALA A 29 -14.22 -15.40 17.08
N GLU A 30 -13.70 -15.34 18.31
CA GLU A 30 -12.92 -14.21 18.74
C GLU A 30 -11.74 -14.19 17.76
N ASP A 31 -11.56 -13.09 17.05
CA ASP A 31 -10.41 -12.87 16.19
C ASP A 31 -9.17 -12.92 17.10
N GLU A 32 -8.55 -14.11 17.15
CA GLU A 32 -7.44 -14.38 18.04
C GLU A 32 -6.25 -13.51 17.63
N ALA A 33 -5.68 -12.81 18.61
CA ALA A 33 -4.51 -11.99 18.39
C ALA A 33 -3.38 -12.83 17.78
N ILE A 34 -2.74 -12.31 16.75
CA ILE A 34 -1.64 -13.00 16.06
C ILE A 34 -0.39 -12.94 16.93
N GLU A 35 0.15 -14.10 17.29
CA GLU A 35 1.39 -14.21 18.05
C GLU A 35 2.56 -13.62 17.26
N ILE A 36 3.36 -12.77 17.91
CA ILE A 36 4.50 -12.12 17.27
C ILE A 36 5.74 -12.97 17.46
N THR A 37 6.34 -13.43 16.35
CA THR A 37 7.59 -14.19 16.43
C THR A 37 8.74 -13.30 16.87
N GLU A 38 9.39 -13.62 17.98
CA GLU A 38 10.61 -12.94 18.42
C GLU A 38 11.76 -13.24 17.45
N ILE A 39 12.36 -12.20 16.90
CA ILE A 39 13.51 -12.32 15.98
C ILE A 39 14.77 -11.85 16.71
N ASN A 40 15.67 -12.78 16.97
CA ASN A 40 16.93 -12.49 17.63
C ASN A 40 18.06 -12.39 16.60
N ARG A 41 18.37 -11.17 16.18
CA ARG A 41 19.52 -10.87 15.31
C ARG A 41 20.20 -9.56 15.76
N LYS A 42 21.51 -9.45 15.47
CA LYS A 42 22.30 -8.28 15.85
C LYS A 42 22.31 -7.19 14.78
N ASP A 43 22.10 -7.58 13.53
CA ASP A 43 22.14 -6.66 12.40
C ASP A 43 20.89 -5.80 12.38
N ASP A 44 21.04 -4.53 12.00
CA ASP A 44 19.91 -3.63 11.83
C ASP A 44 18.99 -4.12 10.70
N VAL A 45 17.69 -3.97 10.90
CA VAL A 45 16.68 -4.28 9.89
C VAL A 45 16.67 -3.14 8.87
N ASP A 46 16.88 -3.49 7.60
CA ASP A 46 16.83 -2.55 6.48
C ASP A 46 15.37 -2.25 6.11
N PHE A 47 14.97 -0.98 6.24
CA PHE A 47 13.60 -0.59 5.94
C PHE A 47 13.22 -0.86 4.49
N GLU A 48 14.05 -0.43 3.53
CA GLU A 48 13.70 -0.53 2.10
C GLU A 48 13.66 -1.97 1.60
N LYS A 49 14.56 -2.81 2.09
CA LYS A 49 14.67 -4.20 1.63
C LYS A 49 13.77 -5.18 2.39
N GLU A 50 13.51 -4.92 3.67
CA GLU A 50 12.86 -5.90 4.53
C GLU A 50 11.47 -5.45 5.04
N ILE A 51 11.27 -4.17 5.31
CA ILE A 51 10.01 -3.65 5.84
C ILE A 51 9.10 -3.15 4.73
N LEU A 52 9.60 -2.29 3.87
CA LEU A 52 8.81 -1.70 2.79
C LEU A 52 8.10 -2.73 1.88
N PRO A 53 8.70 -3.88 1.53
CA PRO A 53 8.00 -4.92 0.78
C PRO A 53 6.79 -5.53 1.52
N ILE A 54 6.84 -5.62 2.86
CA ILE A 54 5.71 -6.08 3.68
C ILE A 54 4.59 -5.05 3.64
N LEU A 55 4.94 -3.78 3.88
CA LEU A 55 3.98 -2.67 3.85
C LEU A 55 3.33 -2.50 2.47
N ARG A 56 4.10 -2.64 1.39
CA ARG A 56 3.58 -2.56 0.01
C ARG A 56 2.50 -3.58 -0.28
N ARG A 57 2.63 -4.80 0.23
CA ARG A 57 1.64 -5.85 -0.03
C ARG A 57 0.35 -5.68 0.74
N ASN A 58 0.43 -5.15 1.97
CA ASN A 58 -0.67 -5.26 2.92
C ASN A 58 -1.18 -3.92 3.48
N CYS A 59 -0.48 -2.82 3.23
CA CYS A 59 -0.79 -1.53 3.86
C CYS A 59 -0.87 -0.36 2.87
N LEU A 60 0.05 -0.31 1.89
CA LEU A 60 0.18 0.88 1.04
C LEU A 60 -0.94 1.08 0.04
N ALA A 61 -1.84 0.12 -0.17
CA ALA A 61 -3.01 0.35 -1.00
C ALA A 61 -3.91 1.46 -0.44
N CYS A 62 -4.03 1.54 0.90
CA CYS A 62 -4.83 2.53 1.62
C CYS A 62 -3.98 3.62 2.29
N HIS A 63 -2.75 3.31 2.67
CA HIS A 63 -1.88 4.21 3.45
C HIS A 63 -0.69 4.73 2.64
N ASN A 64 -0.95 5.27 1.46
CA ASN A 64 0.03 5.93 0.58
C ASN A 64 -0.25 7.44 0.51
N ALA A 65 0.62 8.19 -0.17
CA ALA A 65 0.49 9.65 -0.27
C ALA A 65 -0.77 10.13 -1.04
N ALA A 66 -1.36 9.28 -1.88
CA ALA A 66 -2.56 9.64 -2.65
C ALA A 66 -3.85 9.38 -1.86
N GLU A 67 -3.95 8.24 -1.16
CA GLU A 67 -5.14 7.84 -0.41
C GLU A 67 -5.09 8.31 1.05
N ALA A 68 -3.98 8.09 1.73
CA ALA A 68 -3.69 8.50 3.10
C ALA A 68 -4.87 8.29 4.07
N GLU A 69 -5.47 7.10 4.08
CA GLU A 69 -6.59 6.80 4.98
C GLU A 69 -6.23 7.12 6.44
N SER A 70 -7.12 7.80 7.15
CA SER A 70 -6.87 8.35 8.49
C SER A 70 -5.62 9.25 8.58
N GLY A 71 -5.21 9.85 7.45
CA GLY A 71 -4.03 10.71 7.36
C GLY A 71 -2.70 9.98 7.48
N LEU A 72 -2.70 8.63 7.50
CA LEU A 72 -1.48 7.85 7.67
C LEU A 72 -0.83 7.53 6.32
N ILE A 73 0.45 7.89 6.20
CA ILE A 73 1.31 7.54 5.05
C ILE A 73 2.41 6.60 5.55
N MET A 74 2.50 5.40 4.95
CA MET A 74 3.42 4.35 5.40
C MET A 74 4.60 4.11 4.45
N GLU A 75 4.85 5.04 3.53
CA GLU A 75 5.88 4.89 2.49
C GLU A 75 7.31 5.05 3.00
N THR A 76 7.50 5.80 4.09
CA THR A 76 8.83 6.10 4.64
C THR A 76 8.86 6.01 6.17
N PRO A 77 10.04 5.76 6.79
CA PRO A 77 10.19 5.84 8.24
C PRO A 77 9.79 7.21 8.82
N ALA A 78 10.01 8.27 8.08
CA ALA A 78 9.68 9.63 8.51
C ALA A 78 8.16 9.82 8.62
N THR A 79 7.39 9.41 7.60
CA THR A 79 5.93 9.53 7.60
C THR A 79 5.28 8.60 8.63
N LEU A 80 5.81 7.40 8.84
CA LEU A 80 5.36 6.49 9.89
C LEU A 80 5.51 7.08 11.30
N ARG A 81 6.58 7.86 11.56
CA ARG A 81 6.77 8.55 12.85
C ARG A 81 5.82 9.73 13.02
N VAL A 82 5.47 10.41 11.95
CA VAL A 82 4.43 11.46 12.00
C VAL A 82 3.09 10.83 12.37
N GLY A 83 2.78 9.68 11.78
CA GLY A 83 1.54 8.96 12.04
C GLY A 83 0.35 9.49 11.27
N GLY A 84 -0.84 9.15 11.75
CA GLY A 84 -2.11 9.61 11.20
C GLY A 84 -2.66 10.85 11.91
N ILE A 85 -3.97 11.09 11.74
CA ILE A 85 -4.65 12.28 12.28
C ILE A 85 -4.57 12.34 13.81
N ASP A 86 -4.76 11.21 14.49
CA ASP A 86 -4.93 11.19 15.94
C ASP A 86 -3.65 10.91 16.71
N CYS A 87 -2.73 10.12 16.15
CA CYS A 87 -1.54 9.68 16.88
C CYS A 87 -0.42 9.13 15.96
N PRO A 88 0.82 9.06 16.48
CA PRO A 88 1.91 8.38 15.80
C PRO A 88 1.61 6.89 15.58
N ALA A 89 1.89 6.38 14.39
CA ALA A 89 1.72 4.96 14.08
C ALA A 89 2.78 4.09 14.77
N ILE A 90 3.97 4.65 14.97
CA ILE A 90 5.10 3.96 15.62
C ILE A 90 5.76 4.84 16.68
N VAL A 91 6.26 4.20 17.73
CA VAL A 91 7.11 4.81 18.75
C VAL A 91 8.49 4.18 18.63
N ALA A 92 9.47 4.95 18.12
CA ALA A 92 10.82 4.44 17.91
C ALA A 92 11.44 3.88 19.21
N GLY A 93 12.01 2.69 19.14
CA GLY A 93 12.54 1.97 20.29
C GLY A 93 11.48 1.20 21.11
N LYS A 94 10.19 1.23 20.72
CA LYS A 94 9.09 0.65 21.48
C LYS A 94 8.09 -0.06 20.58
N GLY A 95 8.53 -1.15 19.96
CA GLY A 95 7.72 -1.90 19.01
C GLY A 95 6.38 -2.35 19.59
N SER A 96 6.37 -2.97 20.75
CA SER A 96 5.15 -3.48 21.40
C SER A 96 4.17 -2.37 21.82
N GLU A 97 4.64 -1.13 22.04
CA GLU A 97 3.79 0.00 22.39
C GLU A 97 3.23 0.71 21.13
N SER A 98 3.82 0.43 19.97
CA SER A 98 3.47 1.07 18.70
C SER A 98 2.10 0.63 18.21
N LEU A 99 1.25 1.60 17.82
CA LEU A 99 -0.11 1.34 17.34
C LEU A 99 -0.11 0.42 16.12
N LEU A 100 0.83 0.60 15.20
CA LEU A 100 1.02 -0.27 14.04
C LEU A 100 1.06 -1.75 14.43
N ILE A 101 1.87 -2.09 15.44
CA ILE A 101 1.99 -3.49 15.89
C ILE A 101 0.71 -3.98 16.55
N LYS A 102 0.08 -3.17 17.39
CA LYS A 102 -1.16 -3.54 18.08
C LYS A 102 -2.30 -3.84 17.11
N LEU A 103 -2.48 -2.97 16.10
CA LEU A 103 -3.54 -3.16 15.11
C LEU A 103 -3.21 -4.30 14.13
N ALA A 104 -1.97 -4.40 13.67
CA ALA A 104 -1.57 -5.43 12.71
C ALA A 104 -1.50 -6.84 13.33
N SER A 105 -1.31 -6.95 14.64
CA SER A 105 -1.36 -8.22 15.37
C SER A 105 -2.75 -8.59 15.89
N ARG A 106 -3.78 -7.78 15.60
CA ARG A 106 -5.15 -7.95 16.16
C ARG A 106 -5.20 -7.90 17.69
N ALA A 107 -4.20 -7.32 18.33
CA ALA A 107 -4.18 -7.15 19.79
C ALA A 107 -5.07 -5.99 20.27
N GLN A 108 -5.61 -5.21 19.36
CA GLN A 108 -6.50 -4.10 19.63
C GLN A 108 -7.59 -4.03 18.55
N GLU A 109 -8.81 -3.65 18.94
CA GLU A 109 -9.95 -3.42 18.07
C GLU A 109 -9.65 -2.41 16.93
N SER A 110 -10.38 -2.56 15.83
CA SER A 110 -10.13 -1.87 14.57
C SER A 110 -8.80 -2.30 13.94
N TYR A 111 -8.53 -3.61 14.01
CA TYR A 111 -7.30 -4.19 13.47
C TYR A 111 -7.12 -3.92 11.96
N MET A 112 -5.86 -3.99 11.52
CA MET A 112 -5.43 -3.73 10.15
C MET A 112 -4.62 -4.89 9.58
N PRO A 113 -4.83 -5.24 8.29
CA PRO A 113 -5.92 -4.77 7.43
C PRO A 113 -7.27 -5.34 7.87
N PRO A 114 -8.41 -4.66 7.57
CA PRO A 114 -9.74 -5.22 7.81
C PRO A 114 -9.96 -6.45 6.91
N ASP A 115 -10.75 -7.43 7.37
CA ASP A 115 -10.99 -8.66 6.62
C ASP A 115 -11.83 -8.44 5.35
N ASP A 116 -12.68 -7.42 5.35
CA ASP A 116 -13.60 -7.03 4.28
C ASP A 116 -13.02 -5.97 3.31
N ASN A 117 -11.68 -5.85 3.22
CA ASN A 117 -11.06 -4.87 2.35
C ASN A 117 -11.12 -5.26 0.87
N ASP A 118 -11.36 -4.28 0.00
CA ASP A 118 -11.50 -4.45 -1.46
C ASP A 118 -10.15 -4.59 -2.19
N VAL A 119 -9.03 -4.32 -1.51
CA VAL A 119 -7.69 -4.29 -2.12
C VAL A 119 -6.94 -5.61 -1.99
N GLY A 120 -7.54 -6.62 -1.34
CA GLY A 120 -6.95 -7.95 -1.15
C GLY A 120 -5.77 -7.98 -0.17
N ALA A 121 -5.65 -6.96 0.68
CA ALA A 121 -4.66 -6.94 1.76
C ALA A 121 -4.94 -8.08 2.75
N LYS A 122 -3.89 -8.70 3.26
CA LYS A 122 -3.98 -9.84 4.19
C LYS A 122 -3.30 -9.52 5.51
N SER A 123 -3.78 -10.13 6.56
CA SER A 123 -3.14 -10.09 7.88
C SER A 123 -1.66 -10.50 7.77
N LEU A 124 -0.82 -9.83 8.55
CA LEU A 124 0.60 -10.12 8.58
C LEU A 124 0.88 -11.46 9.25
N THR A 125 1.88 -12.15 8.79
CA THR A 125 2.36 -13.37 9.44
C THR A 125 3.09 -13.05 10.75
N PRO A 126 3.15 -13.99 11.72
CA PRO A 126 3.92 -13.83 12.96
C PRO A 126 5.36 -13.36 12.75
N LYS A 127 6.00 -13.84 11.68
CA LYS A 127 7.38 -13.48 11.32
C LYS A 127 7.49 -12.06 10.74
N GLU A 128 6.52 -11.63 9.95
CA GLU A 128 6.47 -10.25 9.42
C GLU A 128 6.23 -9.24 10.54
N LEU A 129 5.31 -9.55 11.46
CA LEU A 129 5.09 -8.74 12.67
C LEU A 129 6.36 -8.65 13.51
N GLY A 130 7.04 -9.77 13.74
CA GLY A 130 8.31 -9.78 14.46
C GLY A 130 9.40 -8.94 13.81
N ARG A 131 9.45 -8.93 12.46
CA ARG A 131 10.43 -8.13 11.71
C ARG A 131 10.13 -6.64 11.81
N ILE A 132 8.87 -6.23 11.68
CA ILE A 132 8.47 -4.83 11.85
C ILE A 132 8.71 -4.39 13.30
N LYS A 133 8.32 -5.21 14.28
CA LYS A 133 8.56 -4.94 15.70
C LYS A 133 10.06 -4.71 15.98
N LEU A 134 10.92 -5.62 15.52
CA LEU A 134 12.37 -5.50 15.68
C LEU A 134 12.92 -4.23 15.06
N TRP A 135 12.48 -3.88 13.83
CA TRP A 135 12.86 -2.63 13.18
C TRP A 135 12.47 -1.41 14.01
N ILE A 136 11.27 -1.40 14.59
CA ILE A 136 10.83 -0.31 15.47
C ILE A 136 11.69 -0.27 16.74
N ASP A 137 11.98 -1.42 17.36
CA ASP A 137 12.79 -1.54 18.57
C ASP A 137 14.24 -1.05 18.33
N GLN A 138 14.77 -1.24 17.12
CA GLN A 138 16.06 -0.68 16.67
C GLN A 138 16.01 0.81 16.35
N GLY A 139 14.88 1.48 16.62
CA GLY A 139 14.72 2.93 16.45
C GLY A 139 14.05 3.36 15.15
N ALA A 140 13.45 2.43 14.41
CA ALA A 140 12.70 2.68 13.16
C ALA A 140 13.51 3.53 12.16
N LYS A 141 14.78 3.22 11.97
CA LYS A 141 15.71 3.92 11.08
C LYS A 141 15.56 3.45 9.64
N GLY A 142 16.08 4.22 8.72
CA GLY A 142 16.16 3.90 7.31
C GLY A 142 15.78 5.07 6.42
N GLU A 143 16.17 4.95 5.18
CA GLU A 143 15.83 5.86 4.10
C GLU A 143 15.24 5.04 2.95
N VAL A 144 14.35 5.62 2.18
CA VAL A 144 13.89 5.02 0.94
C VAL A 144 14.68 5.66 -0.18
N LEU A 145 15.67 4.95 -0.69
CA LEU A 145 16.52 5.45 -1.77
C LEU A 145 15.73 5.70 -3.06
N GLY A 146 14.56 5.07 -3.19
CA GLY A 146 13.62 5.31 -4.28
C GLY A 146 12.88 6.65 -4.19
N THR A 147 12.77 7.28 -3.02
CA THR A 147 12.40 8.68 -2.88
C THR A 147 13.61 9.55 -3.19
N ARG A 148 14.10 9.42 -4.40
CA ARG A 148 15.07 10.39 -4.90
C ARG A 148 14.44 11.76 -4.70
N GLY A 149 15.20 12.67 -4.07
CA GLY A 149 14.83 14.08 -4.06
C GLY A 149 14.45 14.55 -5.47
N PRO A 150 13.88 15.73 -5.62
CA PRO A 150 13.38 16.18 -6.91
C PRO A 150 14.36 15.81 -7.99
N VAL A 151 13.89 15.04 -8.98
CA VAL A 151 14.71 14.54 -10.08
C VAL A 151 15.44 15.77 -10.67
N LYS A 152 16.75 15.84 -10.48
CA LYS A 152 17.54 16.85 -11.15
C LYS A 152 17.62 16.43 -12.60
N TRP A 153 16.72 16.96 -13.39
CA TRP A 153 16.74 16.80 -14.84
C TRP A 153 18.06 17.35 -15.37
N GLN A 154 18.87 16.49 -15.91
CA GLN A 154 20.03 16.90 -16.67
C GLN A 154 19.62 17.01 -18.12
N PRO A 155 19.99 18.09 -18.80
CA PRO A 155 19.75 18.17 -20.25
C PRO A 155 20.42 16.96 -20.91
N LEU A 156 19.72 16.34 -21.86
CA LEU A 156 20.29 15.25 -22.64
C LEU A 156 21.52 15.74 -23.38
N PRO A 157 22.56 14.91 -23.49
CA PRO A 157 23.72 15.26 -24.31
C PRO A 157 23.30 15.64 -25.72
N ALA A 158 23.96 16.61 -26.31
CA ALA A 158 23.69 17.03 -27.67
C ALA A 158 23.73 15.81 -28.62
N GLY A 159 22.69 15.66 -29.43
CA GLY A 159 22.54 14.53 -30.35
C GLY A 159 21.80 13.33 -29.81
N VAL A 160 21.45 13.29 -28.52
CA VAL A 160 20.59 12.25 -27.95
C VAL A 160 19.14 12.72 -27.99
N ASN A 161 18.37 12.18 -28.92
CA ASN A 161 16.95 12.44 -29.04
C ASN A 161 16.19 11.19 -28.55
N PRO A 162 15.53 11.24 -27.36
CA PRO A 162 14.76 10.11 -26.86
C PRO A 162 13.61 9.79 -27.82
N ILE A 163 13.26 8.52 -27.90
CA ILE A 163 12.05 8.06 -28.56
C ILE A 163 10.91 8.18 -27.56
N TYR A 164 9.90 8.98 -27.86
CA TYR A 164 8.75 9.23 -26.99
C TYR A 164 7.59 8.27 -27.26
N SER A 165 7.53 7.75 -28.49
CA SER A 165 6.46 6.84 -28.91
C SER A 165 6.91 5.99 -30.08
N VAL A 166 6.29 4.85 -30.24
CA VAL A 166 6.47 3.95 -31.36
C VAL A 166 5.13 3.37 -31.78
N ALA A 167 4.97 3.17 -33.09
CA ALA A 167 3.86 2.45 -33.67
C ALA A 167 4.38 1.46 -34.72
N ILE A 168 3.65 0.38 -34.93
CA ILE A 168 3.96 -0.63 -35.96
C ILE A 168 2.74 -0.76 -36.87
N SER A 169 2.97 -0.82 -38.17
CA SER A 169 1.90 -1.05 -39.16
C SER A 169 1.25 -2.42 -38.95
N ALA A 170 -0.01 -2.54 -39.34
CA ALA A 170 -0.78 -3.78 -39.13
C ALA A 170 -0.17 -5.02 -39.83
N ASP A 171 0.57 -4.82 -40.91
CA ASP A 171 1.29 -5.85 -41.66
C ASP A 171 2.69 -6.17 -41.08
N GLY A 172 3.12 -5.44 -40.02
CA GLY A 172 4.42 -5.62 -39.39
C GLY A 172 5.63 -5.20 -40.24
N GLN A 173 5.41 -4.50 -41.39
CA GLN A 173 6.49 -4.14 -42.28
C GLN A 173 7.16 -2.81 -41.91
N TYR A 174 6.43 -1.91 -41.26
CA TYR A 174 6.91 -0.58 -40.96
C TYR A 174 6.80 -0.26 -39.47
N ALA A 175 7.76 0.52 -38.98
CA ALA A 175 7.71 1.11 -37.64
C ALA A 175 7.86 2.64 -37.74
N ALA A 176 7.07 3.36 -36.98
CA ALA A 176 7.19 4.79 -36.80
C ALA A 176 7.73 5.09 -35.39
N ALA A 177 8.67 6.03 -35.29
CA ALA A 177 9.24 6.45 -33.99
C ALA A 177 9.21 7.96 -33.87
N GLY A 178 8.51 8.47 -32.87
CA GLY A 178 8.48 9.92 -32.55
C GLY A 178 9.75 10.29 -31.77
N ARG A 179 10.58 11.18 -32.34
CA ARG A 179 11.82 11.68 -31.73
C ARG A 179 11.93 13.18 -32.00
N ALA A 180 12.25 13.94 -30.95
CA ALA A 180 12.21 15.39 -31.07
C ALA A 180 10.89 15.83 -31.71
N ASN A 181 10.89 16.73 -32.65
CA ASN A 181 9.70 17.21 -33.35
C ASN A 181 9.49 16.51 -34.73
N GLN A 182 9.92 15.25 -34.82
CA GLN A 182 9.86 14.48 -36.06
C GLN A 182 9.36 13.06 -35.81
N VAL A 183 8.75 12.47 -36.86
CA VAL A 183 8.43 11.05 -36.88
C VAL A 183 9.32 10.36 -37.90
N PHE A 184 10.11 9.42 -37.45
CA PHE A 184 11.00 8.60 -38.27
C PHE A 184 10.28 7.32 -38.68
N ILE A 185 10.31 6.98 -39.97
CA ILE A 185 9.68 5.77 -40.49
C ILE A 185 10.77 4.79 -40.92
N TYR A 186 10.67 3.59 -40.41
CA TYR A 186 11.61 2.51 -40.66
C TYR A 186 10.91 1.36 -41.36
N HIS A 187 11.60 0.71 -42.29
CA HIS A 187 11.20 -0.57 -42.85
C HIS A 187 11.85 -1.68 -42.02
N ILE A 188 11.02 -2.47 -41.31
CA ILE A 188 11.48 -3.44 -40.30
C ILE A 188 12.35 -4.55 -40.91
N PRO A 189 11.96 -5.19 -42.05
CA PRO A 189 12.76 -6.25 -42.63
C PRO A 189 14.17 -5.84 -43.03
N SER A 190 14.29 -4.64 -43.65
CA SER A 190 15.62 -4.14 -44.07
C SER A 190 16.35 -3.39 -42.96
N ARG A 191 15.69 -3.07 -41.83
CA ARG A 191 16.23 -2.28 -40.73
C ARG A 191 16.75 -0.91 -41.17
N THR A 192 16.11 -0.27 -42.17
CA THR A 192 16.52 1.02 -42.73
C THR A 192 15.46 2.09 -42.46
N GLU A 193 15.91 3.30 -42.21
CA GLU A 193 15.05 4.48 -42.23
C GLU A 193 14.65 4.75 -43.67
N ILE A 194 13.36 4.88 -43.92
CA ILE A 194 12.79 5.12 -45.27
C ILE A 194 12.17 6.48 -45.44
N GLY A 195 11.96 7.20 -44.35
CA GLY A 195 11.38 8.55 -44.42
C GLY A 195 11.31 9.25 -43.07
N ARG A 196 11.06 10.57 -43.12
CA ARG A 196 10.80 11.40 -41.96
C ARG A 196 9.61 12.31 -42.24
N LEU A 197 8.75 12.44 -41.25
CA LEU A 197 7.69 13.41 -41.23
C LEU A 197 8.09 14.52 -40.25
N SER A 198 8.05 15.78 -40.73
CA SER A 198 8.31 16.97 -39.92
C SER A 198 7.35 18.07 -40.35
N ASP A 199 6.83 18.80 -39.36
CA ASP A 199 6.03 20.00 -39.64
C ASP A 199 6.98 21.23 -39.68
N PRO A 200 7.10 21.92 -40.79
CA PRO A 200 7.95 23.11 -40.90
C PRO A 200 7.55 24.21 -39.89
N ALA A 201 6.26 24.37 -39.62
CA ALA A 201 5.77 25.36 -38.66
C ALA A 201 6.26 25.08 -37.22
N ILE A 202 6.38 23.82 -36.87
CA ILE A 202 6.92 23.41 -35.56
C ILE A 202 8.43 23.59 -35.51
N MET A 203 9.13 23.36 -36.61
CA MET A 203 10.58 23.48 -36.69
C MET A 203 11.07 24.96 -36.67
N GLU A 204 10.28 25.88 -37.22
CA GLU A 204 10.64 27.29 -37.27
C GLU A 204 10.27 28.09 -36.02
N SER A 205 9.30 27.63 -35.23
CA SER A 205 8.73 28.45 -34.16
C SER A 205 9.65 28.61 -32.95
N GLY A 206 10.71 27.81 -32.82
CA GLY A 206 11.61 27.86 -31.65
C GLY A 206 10.91 27.68 -30.30
N VAL A 207 9.61 27.39 -30.30
CA VAL A 207 8.74 27.36 -29.11
C VAL A 207 8.95 26.13 -28.29
N TYR A 208 9.64 25.11 -28.78
CA TYR A 208 9.78 23.83 -28.15
C TYR A 208 11.20 23.55 -27.66
N ASP A 209 11.73 24.46 -26.86
CA ASP A 209 12.93 24.20 -26.05
C ASP A 209 12.62 23.33 -24.79
N SER A 210 11.35 22.96 -24.63
CA SER A 210 10.92 22.06 -23.57
C SER A 210 10.68 20.66 -24.14
N PRO A 211 11.56 19.69 -23.86
CA PRO A 211 11.35 18.32 -24.29
C PRO A 211 10.11 17.75 -23.58
N GLY A 212 9.04 17.52 -24.30
CA GLY A 212 7.94 16.76 -23.76
C GLY A 212 6.51 17.13 -24.17
N VAL A 213 6.23 18.37 -24.59
CA VAL A 213 4.83 18.76 -24.85
C VAL A 213 4.44 18.60 -26.32
N ALA A 214 5.33 18.90 -27.24
CA ALA A 214 5.01 18.85 -28.68
C ALA A 214 5.02 17.46 -29.32
N SER A 215 5.77 16.54 -28.74
CA SER A 215 5.82 15.16 -29.26
C SER A 215 4.57 14.34 -28.95
N MET A 216 3.79 14.70 -27.94
CA MET A 216 2.56 13.98 -27.59
C MET A 216 1.43 14.22 -28.60
N ASP A 217 1.27 15.44 -29.10
CA ASP A 217 0.15 15.78 -29.99
C ASP A 217 0.30 15.19 -31.41
N ILE A 218 1.53 15.09 -31.90
CA ILE A 218 1.79 14.53 -33.25
C ILE A 218 1.70 13.00 -33.27
N VAL A 219 1.98 12.36 -32.16
CA VAL A 219 2.07 10.91 -32.13
C VAL A 219 0.78 10.22 -31.64
N GLN A 220 -0.13 10.94 -31.01
CA GLN A 220 -1.47 10.43 -30.67
C GLN A 220 -2.40 10.30 -31.88
N SER A 221 -2.02 10.83 -33.04
CA SER A 221 -2.81 10.79 -34.27
C SER A 221 -2.35 9.79 -35.33
N ILE A 222 -1.42 8.90 -35.03
CA ILE A 222 -0.99 7.78 -35.90
C ILE A 222 -1.71 6.48 -35.41
#